data_1582b6121809f0e74e4873028ce2b1f4
#
_entry.id   1582b6121809f0e74e4873028ce2b1f4
#
_cell.length_a   1.000
_cell.length_b   1.000
_cell.length_c   1.000
_cell.angle_alpha   90.00
_cell.angle_beta   90.00
_cell.angle_gamma   90.00
#
_symmetry.space_group_name_H-M   'P 1'
#
loop_
_entity.id
_entity.type
_entity.pdbx_description
1 polymer ?
#
loop_
_entity_poly.entity_id
_entity_poly.type
_entity_poly.pdbx_seq_one_letter_code
_entity_poly.pdbx_strand_id
1 'polypeptide(L)'
;MGMNYLLDTHVLLWWVFDDPKLCAESRAIIKNPEHQIFVSSASAWEIATKYRIGKMPEAKTLMENYPEILEQMRFLTLSITPAHALKAGSLDINHRDPFDRMLMAQAELEAMPIITYDKEFFTGTFQTIPALRSR
;
A
#
# COMPACT_ATOMS: atom_id res chain seq x y z
N MET A 1 -11.35 -9.84 -16.51
CA MET A 1 -12.10 -9.02 -15.57
C MET A 1 -11.20 -8.29 -14.62
N GLY A 2 -11.49 -7.01 -14.38
CA GLY A 2 -10.69 -6.20 -13.48
C GLY A 2 -10.93 -6.54 -12.01
N MET A 3 -9.92 -6.36 -11.21
CA MET A 3 -9.97 -6.50 -9.75
C MET A 3 -9.48 -5.23 -9.08
N ASN A 4 -9.79 -5.09 -7.80
CA ASN A 4 -9.31 -3.99 -6.98
C ASN A 4 -8.17 -4.50 -6.10
N TYR A 5 -7.08 -3.74 -6.04
CA TYR A 5 -5.91 -4.06 -5.23
C TYR A 5 -5.52 -2.87 -4.37
N LEU A 6 -5.05 -3.15 -3.16
CA LEU A 6 -4.50 -2.14 -2.26
C LEU A 6 -2.97 -2.29 -2.26
N LEU A 7 -2.26 -1.17 -2.40
CA LEU A 7 -0.79 -1.19 -2.35
C LEU A 7 -0.31 -0.94 -0.93
N ASP A 8 0.68 -1.74 -0.49
CA ASP A 8 1.52 -1.40 0.64
C ASP A 8 2.31 -0.12 0.29
N THR A 9 2.64 0.67 1.30
CA THR A 9 3.35 1.94 1.10
C THR A 9 4.69 1.77 0.36
N HIS A 10 5.48 0.75 0.69
CA HIS A 10 6.75 0.50 -0.01
C HIS A 10 6.54 0.09 -1.46
N VAL A 11 5.47 -0.63 -1.75
CA VAL A 11 5.13 -1.01 -3.13
C VAL A 11 4.80 0.24 -3.94
N LEU A 12 4.06 1.18 -3.36
CA LEU A 12 3.82 2.47 -3.99
C LEU A 12 5.13 3.17 -4.33
N LEU A 13 6.04 3.23 -3.37
CA LEU A 13 7.35 3.87 -3.59
C LEU A 13 8.14 3.17 -4.68
N TRP A 14 8.19 1.84 -4.65
CA TRP A 14 8.90 1.07 -5.67
C TRP A 14 8.34 1.29 -7.06
N TRP A 15 7.03 1.41 -7.16
CA TRP A 15 6.39 1.71 -8.45
C TRP A 15 6.74 3.11 -8.94
N VAL A 16 6.60 4.11 -8.07
CA VAL A 16 6.85 5.52 -8.43
C VAL A 16 8.31 5.74 -8.84
N PHE A 17 9.24 5.10 -8.13
CA PHE A 17 10.67 5.24 -8.40
C PHE A 17 11.23 4.17 -9.34
N ASP A 18 10.38 3.33 -9.89
CA ASP A 18 10.77 2.21 -10.77
C ASP A 18 11.86 1.35 -10.16
N ASP A 19 11.70 1.00 -8.89
CA ASP A 19 12.69 0.21 -8.15
C ASP A 19 12.65 -1.25 -8.61
N PRO A 20 13.82 -1.83 -8.96
CA PRO A 20 13.87 -3.22 -9.44
C PRO A 20 13.51 -4.26 -8.38
N LYS A 21 13.36 -3.88 -7.12
CA LYS A 21 12.86 -4.80 -6.08
C LYS A 21 11.45 -5.27 -6.36
N LEU A 22 10.65 -4.46 -7.05
CA LEU A 22 9.27 -4.82 -7.39
C LEU A 22 9.27 -5.92 -8.43
N CYS A 23 8.66 -7.07 -8.11
CA CYS A 23 8.68 -8.23 -8.98
C CYS A 23 7.81 -8.05 -10.23
N ALA A 24 8.10 -8.87 -11.26
CA ALA A 24 7.41 -8.77 -12.54
C ALA A 24 5.91 -9.04 -12.44
N GLU A 25 5.50 -9.98 -11.58
CA GLU A 25 4.09 -10.28 -11.38
C GLU A 25 3.31 -9.10 -10.84
N SER A 26 3.84 -8.45 -9.80
CA SER A 26 3.19 -7.27 -9.23
C SER A 26 3.18 -6.09 -10.20
N ARG A 27 4.26 -5.91 -10.97
CA ARG A 27 4.29 -4.89 -12.02
C ARG A 27 3.19 -5.11 -13.05
N ALA A 28 3.00 -6.36 -13.47
CA ALA A 28 1.97 -6.70 -14.44
C ALA A 28 0.55 -6.39 -13.92
N ILE A 29 0.30 -6.68 -12.64
CA ILE A 29 -0.98 -6.38 -12.02
C ILE A 29 -1.23 -4.87 -11.97
N ILE A 30 -0.24 -4.11 -11.49
CA ILE A 30 -0.38 -2.66 -11.35
C ILE A 30 -0.53 -1.98 -12.70
N LYS A 31 0.18 -2.48 -13.71
CA LYS A 31 0.18 -1.91 -15.06
C LYS A 31 -1.10 -2.20 -15.82
N ASN A 32 -1.83 -3.26 -15.48
CA ASN A 32 -3.02 -3.68 -16.21
C ASN A 32 -4.15 -2.67 -16.03
N PRO A 33 -4.61 -1.99 -17.12
CA PRO A 33 -5.63 -0.95 -17.01
C PRO A 33 -7.01 -1.46 -16.61
N GLU A 34 -7.24 -2.77 -16.64
CA GLU A 34 -8.50 -3.35 -16.17
C GLU A 34 -8.62 -3.38 -14.67
N HIS A 35 -7.48 -3.33 -13.95
CA HIS A 35 -7.48 -3.33 -12.49
C HIS A 35 -7.59 -1.92 -11.95
N GLN A 36 -8.25 -1.79 -10.79
CA GLN A 36 -8.23 -0.55 -10.00
C GLN A 36 -7.22 -0.71 -8.88
N ILE A 37 -6.29 0.24 -8.80
CA ILE A 37 -5.22 0.23 -7.81
C ILE A 37 -5.49 1.33 -6.80
N PHE A 38 -5.62 0.94 -5.54
CA PHE A 38 -5.92 1.85 -4.44
C PHE A 38 -4.69 2.07 -3.58
N VAL A 39 -4.56 3.31 -3.11
CA VAL A 39 -3.53 3.70 -2.15
C VAL A 39 -4.24 4.31 -0.95
N SER A 40 -3.94 3.80 0.23
CA SER A 40 -4.58 4.28 1.46
C SER A 40 -4.11 5.68 1.83
N SER A 41 -5.01 6.46 2.44
CA SER A 41 -4.63 7.70 3.11
C SER A 41 -3.58 7.47 4.20
N ALA A 42 -3.53 6.28 4.79
CA ALA A 42 -2.49 5.90 5.74
C ALA A 42 -1.10 5.91 5.10
N SER A 43 -0.98 5.58 3.83
CA SER A 43 0.30 5.62 3.13
C SER A 43 0.84 7.05 3.00
N ALA A 44 -0.04 8.02 2.73
CA ALA A 44 0.36 9.43 2.72
C ALA A 44 0.88 9.87 4.08
N TRP A 45 0.21 9.48 5.15
CA TRP A 45 0.63 9.77 6.51
C TRP A 45 1.96 9.10 6.85
N GLU A 46 2.12 7.85 6.49
CA GLU A 46 3.38 7.13 6.70
C GLU A 46 4.55 7.79 5.98
N ILE A 47 4.36 8.14 4.71
CA ILE A 47 5.39 8.77 3.89
C ILE A 47 5.82 10.10 4.50
N ALA A 48 4.86 10.96 4.86
CA ALA A 48 5.15 12.25 5.47
C ALA A 48 5.85 12.11 6.82
N THR A 49 5.40 11.17 7.64
CA THR A 49 5.99 10.90 8.96
C THR A 49 7.44 10.43 8.82
N LYS A 50 7.68 9.45 7.97
CA LYS A 50 9.03 8.87 7.79
C LYS A 50 9.96 9.87 7.11
N TYR A 51 9.46 10.70 6.22
CA TYR A 51 10.25 11.79 5.64
C TYR A 51 10.70 12.77 6.74
N ARG A 52 9.77 13.19 7.59
CA ARG A 52 10.05 14.15 8.68
C ARG A 52 11.12 13.65 9.63
N ILE A 53 11.13 12.36 9.96
CA ILE A 53 12.09 11.77 10.89
C ILE A 53 13.36 11.25 10.18
N GLY A 54 13.54 11.55 8.91
CA GLY A 54 14.74 11.23 8.16
C GLY A 54 14.89 9.80 7.68
N LYS A 55 13.84 8.98 7.79
CA LYS A 55 13.90 7.57 7.37
C LYS A 55 13.56 7.33 5.90
N MET A 56 13.07 8.35 5.21
CA MET A 56 12.61 8.23 3.83
C MET A 56 12.91 9.51 3.06
N PRO A 57 14.21 9.88 2.95
CA PRO A 57 14.57 11.16 2.30
C PRO A 57 14.22 11.22 0.82
N GLU A 58 14.16 10.06 0.15
CA GLU A 58 13.81 9.95 -1.26
C GLU A 58 12.34 10.30 -1.55
N ALA A 59 11.51 10.37 -0.53
CA ALA A 59 10.08 10.59 -0.70
C ALA A 59 9.70 12.07 -0.87
N LYS A 60 10.65 13.00 -0.84
CA LYS A 60 10.37 14.43 -0.88
C LYS A 60 9.51 14.83 -2.09
N THR A 61 9.93 14.45 -3.29
CA THR A 61 9.21 14.80 -4.52
C THR A 61 7.81 14.19 -4.55
N LEU A 62 7.69 12.93 -4.13
CA LEU A 62 6.40 12.27 -4.05
C LEU A 62 5.49 13.01 -3.07
N MET A 63 5.99 13.37 -1.89
CA MET A 63 5.20 14.06 -0.88
C MET A 63 4.72 15.43 -1.36
N GLU A 64 5.60 16.20 -2.01
CA GLU A 64 5.28 17.55 -2.47
C GLU A 64 4.27 17.57 -3.63
N ASN A 65 4.22 16.49 -4.42
CA ASN A 65 3.37 16.40 -5.61
C ASN A 65 2.41 15.20 -5.53
N TYR A 66 2.03 14.82 -4.32
CA TYR A 66 1.34 13.56 -4.07
C TYR A 66 0.04 13.39 -4.88
N PRO A 67 -0.92 14.35 -4.85
CA PRO A 67 -2.17 14.17 -5.60
C PRO A 67 -1.93 14.03 -7.11
N GLU A 68 -1.04 14.84 -7.65
CA GLU A 68 -0.75 14.86 -9.08
C GLU A 68 -0.09 13.55 -9.53
N ILE A 69 0.82 13.01 -8.71
CA ILE A 69 1.50 11.75 -9.02
C ILE A 69 0.50 10.58 -9.00
N LEU A 70 -0.37 10.51 -7.99
CA LEU A 70 -1.38 9.46 -7.94
C LEU A 70 -2.32 9.54 -9.15
N GLU A 71 -2.71 10.74 -9.54
CA GLU A 71 -3.56 10.94 -10.71
C GLU A 71 -2.87 10.47 -11.99
N GLN A 72 -1.61 10.83 -12.19
CA GLN A 72 -0.82 10.38 -13.34
C GLN A 72 -0.68 8.86 -13.39
N MET A 73 -0.53 8.23 -12.24
CA MET A 73 -0.44 6.77 -12.13
C MET A 73 -1.80 6.10 -12.25
N ARG A 74 -2.89 6.86 -12.26
CA ARG A 74 -4.27 6.36 -12.24
C ARG A 74 -4.59 5.55 -10.99
N PHE A 75 -3.96 5.90 -9.88
CA PHE A 75 -4.25 5.31 -8.57
C PHE A 75 -5.40 6.05 -7.90
N LEU A 76 -6.22 5.27 -7.20
CA LEU A 76 -7.36 5.80 -6.43
C LEU A 76 -6.99 5.86 -4.96
N THR A 77 -7.48 6.88 -4.26
CA THR A 77 -7.28 7.00 -2.82
C THR A 77 -8.34 6.21 -2.07
N LEU A 78 -7.90 5.38 -1.13
CA LEU A 78 -8.79 4.73 -0.17
C LEU A 78 -8.75 5.50 1.13
N SER A 79 -9.82 6.27 1.40
CA SER A 79 -9.92 7.07 2.60
C SER A 79 -10.17 6.19 3.83
N ILE A 80 -9.65 6.62 4.98
CA ILE A 80 -9.85 5.93 6.24
C ILE A 80 -11.20 6.29 6.81
N THR A 81 -12.04 5.28 7.05
CA THR A 81 -13.34 5.46 7.71
C THR A 81 -13.24 5.10 9.19
N PRO A 82 -14.25 5.48 10.00
CA PRO A 82 -14.31 5.01 11.39
C PRO A 82 -14.29 3.48 11.51
N ALA A 83 -14.95 2.76 10.60
CA ALA A 83 -14.91 1.30 10.58
C ALA A 83 -13.49 0.76 10.38
N HIS A 84 -12.74 1.36 9.45
CA HIS A 84 -11.33 1.02 9.24
C HIS A 84 -10.51 1.24 10.51
N ALA A 85 -10.68 2.39 11.15
CA ALA A 85 -9.92 2.76 12.34
C ALA A 85 -10.21 1.83 13.52
N LEU A 86 -11.49 1.51 13.76
CA LEU A 86 -11.89 0.60 14.82
C LEU A 86 -11.33 -0.80 14.57
N LYS A 87 -11.40 -1.27 13.34
CA LYS A 87 -10.85 -2.57 12.96
C LYS A 87 -9.34 -2.61 13.16
N ALA A 88 -8.62 -1.60 12.69
CA ALA A 88 -7.17 -1.52 12.80
C ALA A 88 -6.72 -1.57 14.25
N GLY A 89 -7.39 -0.83 15.12
CA GLY A 89 -7.07 -0.81 16.55
C GLY A 89 -7.37 -2.12 17.25
N SER A 90 -8.36 -2.88 16.79
CA SER A 90 -8.84 -4.08 17.46
C SER A 90 -8.32 -5.39 16.85
N LEU A 91 -7.53 -5.37 15.78
CA LEU A 91 -6.99 -6.59 15.18
C LEU A 91 -6.18 -7.38 16.22
N ASP A 92 -6.52 -8.65 16.38
CA ASP A 92 -5.85 -9.56 17.30
C ASP A 92 -4.65 -10.21 16.63
N ILE A 93 -3.63 -9.40 16.38
CA ILE A 93 -2.36 -9.80 15.76
C ILE A 93 -1.23 -9.07 16.47
N ASN A 94 -0.02 -9.65 16.40
CA ASN A 94 1.15 -9.08 17.07
C ASN A 94 1.83 -7.96 16.30
N HIS A 95 1.33 -7.60 15.14
CA HIS A 95 1.92 -6.51 14.34
C HIS A 95 1.63 -5.18 15.01
N ARG A 96 2.69 -4.40 15.32
CA ARG A 96 2.58 -3.15 16.08
C ARG A 96 2.58 -1.90 15.23
N ASP A 97 3.03 -1.98 13.97
CA ASP A 97 3.09 -0.83 13.10
C ASP A 97 1.66 -0.34 12.78
N PRO A 98 1.29 0.88 13.21
CA PRO A 98 -0.07 1.37 13.02
C PRO A 98 -0.44 1.56 11.56
N PHE A 99 0.52 1.90 10.72
CA PHE A 99 0.25 2.08 9.28
C PHE A 99 -0.11 0.74 8.65
N ASP A 100 0.66 -0.31 8.95
CA ASP A 100 0.40 -1.65 8.43
C ASP A 100 -0.91 -2.22 8.96
N ARG A 101 -1.21 -1.99 10.26
CA ARG A 101 -2.48 -2.41 10.84
C ARG A 101 -3.66 -1.78 10.11
N MET A 102 -3.55 -0.50 9.75
CA MET A 102 -4.59 0.18 8.99
C MET A 102 -4.77 -0.44 7.60
N LEU A 103 -3.67 -0.73 6.89
CA LEU A 103 -3.76 -1.38 5.59
C LEU A 103 -4.42 -2.76 5.68
N MET A 104 -4.07 -3.55 6.70
CA MET A 104 -4.71 -4.85 6.94
C MET A 104 -6.21 -4.72 7.16
N ALA A 105 -6.60 -3.76 7.99
CA ALA A 105 -8.02 -3.53 8.30
C ALA A 105 -8.80 -3.11 7.06
N GLN A 106 -8.23 -2.22 6.26
CA GLN A 106 -8.87 -1.75 5.03
C GLN A 106 -9.00 -2.88 4.01
N ALA A 107 -7.94 -3.67 3.83
CA ALA A 107 -7.97 -4.80 2.90
C ALA A 107 -9.06 -5.79 3.25
N GLU A 108 -9.19 -6.11 4.54
CA GLU A 108 -10.21 -7.05 5.00
C GLU A 108 -11.62 -6.49 4.81
N LEU A 109 -11.86 -5.26 5.25
CA LEU A 109 -13.19 -4.66 5.18
C LEU A 109 -13.63 -4.35 3.75
N GLU A 110 -12.70 -4.00 2.87
CA GLU A 110 -12.98 -3.70 1.46
C GLU A 110 -12.83 -4.91 0.55
N ALA A 111 -12.44 -6.05 1.11
CA ALA A 111 -12.21 -7.30 0.36
C ALA A 111 -11.24 -7.11 -0.81
N MET A 112 -10.15 -6.39 -0.57
CA MET A 112 -9.10 -6.15 -1.56
C MET A 112 -7.84 -6.93 -1.20
N PRO A 113 -7.22 -7.66 -2.15
CA PRO A 113 -5.89 -8.19 -1.92
C PRO A 113 -4.88 -7.05 -1.74
N ILE A 114 -3.91 -7.24 -0.85
CA ILE A 114 -2.81 -6.30 -0.66
C ILE A 114 -1.60 -6.77 -1.46
N ILE A 115 -1.01 -5.88 -2.26
CA ILE A 115 0.30 -6.12 -2.86
C ILE A 115 1.34 -5.60 -1.88
N THR A 116 2.14 -6.51 -1.31
CA THR A 116 3.06 -6.18 -0.23
C THR A 116 4.33 -7.04 -0.29
N TYR A 117 5.42 -6.50 0.26
CA TYR A 117 6.66 -7.25 0.48
C TYR A 117 6.78 -7.79 1.90
N ASP A 118 5.94 -7.32 2.82
CA ASP A 118 6.05 -7.64 4.24
C ASP A 118 5.42 -8.99 4.55
N LYS A 119 6.25 -9.91 5.05
CA LYS A 119 5.84 -11.28 5.38
C LYS A 119 4.78 -11.33 6.47
N GLU A 120 4.69 -10.33 7.33
CA GLU A 120 3.70 -10.30 8.39
C GLU A 120 2.28 -10.19 7.84
N PHE A 121 2.11 -9.63 6.65
CA PHE A 121 0.81 -9.62 5.96
C PHE A 121 0.38 -11.00 5.50
N PHE A 122 1.29 -11.97 5.41
CA PHE A 122 0.96 -13.31 4.92
C PHE A 122 0.44 -14.25 6.00
N THR A 123 0.43 -13.82 7.26
CA THR A 123 0.07 -14.67 8.40
C THR A 123 -1.38 -14.53 8.86
N GLY A 124 -2.17 -13.69 8.22
CA GLY A 124 -3.55 -13.42 8.59
C GLY A 124 -4.57 -14.00 7.62
N THR A 125 -5.82 -13.55 7.76
CA THR A 125 -6.92 -13.90 6.87
C THR A 125 -6.94 -13.05 5.60
N PHE A 126 -5.91 -12.24 5.40
CA PHE A 126 -5.83 -11.29 4.28
C PHE A 126 -5.37 -11.98 3.01
N GLN A 127 -5.92 -11.56 1.89
CA GLN A 127 -5.36 -11.93 0.60
C GLN A 127 -4.15 -11.03 0.33
N THR A 128 -3.02 -11.64 0.03
CA THR A 128 -1.79 -10.91 -0.24
C THR A 128 -1.17 -11.34 -1.56
N ILE A 129 -0.56 -10.37 -2.23
CA ILE A 129 0.21 -10.61 -3.47
C ILE A 129 1.66 -10.24 -3.15
N PRO A 130 2.59 -11.20 -3.22
CA PRO A 130 4.01 -10.90 -2.96
C PRO A 130 4.56 -9.90 -3.96
N ALA A 131 5.28 -8.90 -3.47
CA ALA A 131 5.82 -7.81 -4.30
C ALA A 131 7.32 -7.90 -4.50
N LEU A 132 8.04 -8.66 -3.66
CA LEU A 132 9.48 -8.82 -3.81
C LEU A 132 9.83 -9.70 -5.00
N ARG A 133 10.92 -9.33 -5.67
CA ARG A 133 11.46 -10.15 -6.74
C ARG A 133 11.84 -11.53 -6.18
N SER A 134 11.31 -12.59 -6.77
CA SER A 134 11.75 -13.95 -6.46
C SER A 134 13.11 -14.21 -7.11
N ARG A 135 13.93 -14.95 -6.42
CA ARG A 135 15.24 -15.34 -6.94
C ARG A 135 15.17 -16.63 -7.72
#